data_c2a561fcc0c859d5d9f8c9b88660ff87
#
_entry.id   c2a561fcc0c859d5d9f8c9b88660ff87
#
_cell.length_a   1.000
_cell.length_b   1.000
_cell.length_c   1.000
_cell.angle_alpha   90.00
_cell.angle_beta   90.00
_cell.angle_gamma   90.00
#
_symmetry.space_group_name_H-M   'P 1'
#
loop_
_entity.id
_entity.type
_entity.pdbx_description
1 polymer ?
#
loop_
_entity_poly.entity_id
_entity_poly.type
_entity_poly.pdbx_seq_one_letter_code
_entity_poly.pdbx_strand_id
1 'polypeptide(L)'
;MQYFGEIETKYEEVFLTKSYMYFNKDEEEITVKELKSLIKTKDDRKKNIIGTVIIYNPVVTPVGFDSNKHLLEQNFDNFEELIELKCENYITAFKQAMRDSCEGKIVEIKNLFNLIEQNIDASNLLSKFNEDIEKYNSSQNTEFDRDLMYLDAHNLIPSGKFVYFCWGDKINEKEFPNIFNYAKTLYENSVKSGKKIAFVYKKEKTIEESIKYLQFSNPMQNYKNRNSIAFAIKRSFDTFPPLPAFYE
;
A
#
# COMPACT_ATOMS: atom_id res chain seq x y z
N MET A 1 -7.94 7.44 13.82
CA MET A 1 -6.86 6.92 12.94
C MET A 1 -6.51 8.00 11.96
N GLN A 2 -5.23 8.25 11.81
CA GLN A 2 -4.67 9.27 10.95
C GLN A 2 -3.79 8.61 9.87
N TYR A 3 -3.70 9.25 8.72
CA TYR A 3 -2.89 8.80 7.61
C TYR A 3 -1.87 9.88 7.26
N PHE A 4 -0.63 9.49 7.10
CA PHE A 4 0.48 10.40 6.83
C PHE A 4 1.28 9.89 5.64
N GLY A 5 1.82 10.80 4.85
CA GLY A 5 2.66 10.45 3.72
C GLY A 5 3.67 11.52 3.36
N GLU A 6 4.70 11.09 2.67
CA GLU A 6 5.72 11.94 2.07
C GLU A 6 5.43 12.00 0.57
N ILE A 7 5.14 13.22 0.09
CA ILE A 7 4.82 13.47 -1.32
C ILE A 7 6.04 14.09 -1.98
N GLU A 8 6.39 13.60 -3.15
CA GLU A 8 7.50 14.11 -3.96
C GLU A 8 7.00 14.41 -5.37
N THR A 9 7.38 15.58 -5.90
CA THR A 9 7.10 15.95 -7.29
C THR A 9 8.37 15.80 -8.11
N LYS A 10 8.31 15.00 -9.18
CA LYS A 10 9.42 14.76 -10.09
C LYS A 10 8.88 14.44 -11.49
N TYR A 11 9.53 14.93 -12.52
CA TYR A 11 9.13 14.73 -13.91
C TYR A 11 7.68 15.15 -14.22
N GLU A 12 7.22 16.25 -13.62
CA GLU A 12 5.82 16.72 -13.75
C GLU A 12 4.78 15.69 -13.23
N GLU A 13 5.19 14.76 -12.39
CA GLU A 13 4.33 13.77 -11.75
C GLU A 13 4.46 13.84 -10.22
N VAL A 14 3.45 13.36 -9.51
CA VAL A 14 3.38 13.39 -8.04
C VAL A 14 3.41 11.98 -7.49
N PHE A 15 4.31 11.73 -6.55
CA PHE A 15 4.53 10.41 -5.96
C PHE A 15 4.29 10.41 -4.46
N LEU A 16 3.79 9.29 -3.93
CA LEU A 16 3.72 9.00 -2.49
C LEU A 16 4.85 8.02 -2.12
N THR A 17 5.97 8.54 -1.69
CA THR A 17 7.20 7.74 -1.48
C THR A 17 7.19 6.95 -0.17
N LYS A 18 6.56 7.52 0.88
CA LYS A 18 6.40 6.86 2.18
C LYS A 18 5.00 7.13 2.73
N SER A 19 4.38 6.16 3.33
CA SER A 19 3.13 6.40 4.02
C SER A 19 2.91 5.51 5.24
N TYR A 20 2.21 6.07 6.21
CA TYR A 20 1.98 5.47 7.52
C TYR A 20 0.57 5.71 7.99
N MET A 21 -0.02 4.68 8.55
CA MET A 21 -1.31 4.75 9.22
C MET A 21 -1.09 4.64 10.72
N TYR A 22 -1.48 5.63 11.48
CA TYR A 22 -1.47 5.61 12.93
C TYR A 22 -2.85 5.30 13.47
N PHE A 23 -2.94 4.32 14.34
CA PHE A 23 -4.17 3.95 15.04
C PHE A 23 -4.24 4.71 16.35
N ASN A 24 -5.06 5.75 16.41
CA ASN A 24 -5.19 6.63 17.56
C ASN A 24 -5.43 5.82 18.84
N LYS A 25 -4.68 6.14 19.88
CA LYS A 25 -4.91 5.64 21.21
C LYS A 25 -5.91 6.56 21.92
N ASP A 26 -6.93 5.99 22.53
CA ASP A 26 -7.97 6.74 23.25
C ASP A 26 -8.61 7.87 22.39
N GLU A 27 -8.66 7.69 21.07
CA GLU A 27 -9.12 8.68 20.08
C GLU A 27 -8.25 9.95 19.97
N GLU A 28 -7.13 10.01 20.66
CA GLU A 28 -6.20 11.14 20.55
C GLU A 28 -5.47 11.16 19.21
N GLU A 29 -5.45 12.32 18.59
CA GLU A 29 -4.70 12.59 17.37
C GLU A 29 -3.24 12.91 17.70
N ILE A 30 -2.32 12.51 16.82
CA ILE A 30 -0.91 12.86 16.92
C ILE A 30 -0.51 13.85 15.83
N THR A 31 0.48 14.65 16.11
CA THR A 31 1.10 15.55 15.16
C THR A 31 2.12 14.80 14.26
N VAL A 32 2.45 15.37 13.12
CA VAL A 32 3.54 14.87 12.25
C VAL A 32 4.85 14.76 13.04
N LYS A 33 5.13 15.71 13.96
CA LYS A 33 6.34 15.68 14.80
C LYS A 33 6.37 14.47 15.72
N GLU A 34 5.25 14.14 16.33
CA GLU A 34 5.11 12.95 17.19
C GLU A 34 5.26 11.67 16.37
N LEU A 35 4.62 11.58 15.19
CA LEU A 35 4.83 10.45 14.30
C LEU A 35 6.32 10.27 13.91
N LYS A 36 6.98 11.35 13.49
CA LYS A 36 8.43 11.34 13.19
C LYS A 36 9.25 10.81 14.37
N SER A 37 8.89 11.17 15.59
CA SER A 37 9.55 10.66 16.80
C SER A 37 9.37 9.14 16.98
N LEU A 38 8.16 8.62 16.69
CA LEU A 38 7.84 7.19 16.80
C LEU A 38 8.55 6.31 15.76
N ILE A 39 9.03 6.88 14.65
CA ILE A 39 9.69 6.15 13.55
C ILE A 39 11.13 6.61 13.29
N LYS A 40 11.71 7.40 14.20
CA LYS A 40 13.00 8.07 14.02
C LYS A 40 14.16 7.09 13.82
N THR A 41 14.28 6.11 14.70
CA THR A 41 15.36 5.13 14.68
C THR A 41 14.87 3.76 14.20
N LYS A 42 15.79 2.87 13.86
CA LYS A 42 15.47 1.48 13.51
C LYS A 42 14.77 0.74 14.66
N ASP A 43 15.13 1.04 15.90
CA ASP A 43 14.54 0.43 17.08
C ASP A 43 13.15 1.00 17.35
N ASP A 44 12.95 2.31 17.19
CA ASP A 44 11.63 2.93 17.25
C ASP A 44 10.67 2.30 16.21
N ARG A 45 11.13 2.13 14.96
CA ARG A 45 10.35 1.45 13.91
C ARG A 45 9.99 0.02 14.32
N LYS A 46 10.93 -0.77 14.81
CA LYS A 46 10.64 -2.14 15.27
C LYS A 46 9.63 -2.20 16.40
N LYS A 47 9.61 -1.21 17.29
CA LYS A 47 8.71 -1.13 18.44
C LYS A 47 7.31 -0.67 18.05
N ASN A 48 7.21 0.31 17.16
CA ASN A 48 5.99 1.05 16.89
C ASN A 48 5.29 0.60 15.59
N ILE A 49 6.03 0.13 14.58
CA ILE A 49 5.45 -0.40 13.34
C ILE A 49 5.14 -1.88 13.52
N ILE A 50 3.86 -2.24 13.48
CA ILE A 50 3.42 -3.62 13.70
C ILE A 50 3.30 -4.44 12.43
N GLY A 51 3.19 -3.81 11.27
CA GLY A 51 3.09 -4.50 10.00
C GLY A 51 3.17 -3.58 8.80
N THR A 52 3.15 -4.19 7.63
CA THR A 52 3.14 -3.51 6.34
C THR A 52 1.92 -3.93 5.56
N VAL A 53 1.24 -2.96 4.96
CA VAL A 53 0.16 -3.20 3.98
C VAL A 53 0.67 -2.80 2.60
N ILE A 54 0.48 -3.66 1.61
CA ILE A 54 0.88 -3.40 0.24
C ILE A 54 -0.36 -3.27 -0.62
N ILE A 55 -0.62 -2.05 -1.07
CA ILE A 55 -1.75 -1.68 -1.93
C ILE A 55 -1.31 -1.50 -3.38
N TYR A 56 -2.26 -1.29 -4.27
CA TYR A 56 -1.99 -1.13 -5.69
C TYR A 56 -1.28 0.20 -5.98
N ASN A 57 -1.96 1.31 -5.75
CA ASN A 57 -1.43 2.66 -5.91
C ASN A 57 -2.09 3.60 -4.89
N PRO A 58 -1.46 4.72 -4.56
CA PRO A 58 -2.05 5.68 -3.64
C PRO A 58 -3.21 6.45 -4.29
N VAL A 59 -4.33 6.53 -3.57
CA VAL A 59 -5.43 7.44 -3.87
C VAL A 59 -5.54 8.35 -2.65
N VAL A 60 -4.85 9.47 -2.65
CA VAL A 60 -4.71 10.32 -1.49
C VAL A 60 -4.88 11.80 -1.85
N THR A 61 -5.38 12.56 -0.88
CA THR A 61 -5.42 14.03 -0.94
C THR A 61 -4.83 14.57 0.34
N PRO A 62 -3.86 15.49 0.30
CA PRO A 62 -3.35 16.14 1.49
C PRO A 62 -4.44 16.91 2.24
N VAL A 63 -4.36 16.95 3.58
CA VAL A 63 -5.28 17.75 4.39
C VAL A 63 -5.06 19.24 4.08
N GLY A 64 -6.15 19.97 3.87
CA GLY A 64 -6.10 21.39 3.51
C GLY A 64 -6.02 21.67 2.00
N PHE A 65 -5.87 20.66 1.16
CA PHE A 65 -5.86 20.80 -0.29
C PHE A 65 -7.25 20.59 -0.92
N ASP A 66 -7.47 21.26 -2.05
CA ASP A 66 -8.70 21.12 -2.83
C ASP A 66 -8.66 19.83 -3.65
N SER A 67 -9.53 18.89 -3.34
CA SER A 67 -9.63 17.61 -4.04
C SER A 67 -10.09 17.72 -5.50
N ASN A 68 -10.61 18.88 -5.91
CA ASN A 68 -11.05 19.14 -7.28
C ASN A 68 -9.95 19.72 -8.17
N LYS A 69 -8.81 20.10 -7.60
CA LYS A 69 -7.66 20.62 -8.36
C LYS A 69 -6.62 19.53 -8.55
N HIS A 70 -5.96 19.55 -9.69
CA HIS A 70 -4.82 18.69 -9.95
C HIS A 70 -3.71 18.96 -8.91
N LEU A 71 -3.09 17.89 -8.38
CA LEU A 71 -2.08 18.04 -7.34
C LEU A 71 -0.91 18.94 -7.78
N LEU A 72 -0.47 18.83 -9.04
CA LEU A 72 0.59 19.68 -9.60
C LEU A 72 0.27 21.18 -9.57
N GLU A 73 -1.01 21.54 -9.62
CA GLU A 73 -1.44 22.96 -9.60
C GLU A 73 -1.39 23.58 -8.19
N GLN A 74 -1.17 22.76 -7.18
CA GLN A 74 -1.27 23.16 -5.77
C GLN A 74 0.08 23.47 -5.11
N ASN A 75 1.13 23.60 -5.92
CA ASN A 75 2.46 24.08 -5.51
C ASN A 75 3.09 23.28 -4.36
N PHE A 76 3.54 22.05 -4.67
CA PHE A 76 4.24 21.17 -3.72
C PHE A 76 5.74 21.43 -3.61
N ASP A 77 6.21 22.63 -3.98
CA ASP A 77 7.63 22.95 -4.20
C ASP A 77 8.57 22.74 -3.00
N ASN A 78 8.09 22.23 -1.87
CA ASN A 78 8.93 22.00 -0.69
C ASN A 78 8.50 20.83 0.23
N PHE A 79 7.78 19.83 -0.25
CA PHE A 79 7.34 18.74 0.60
C PHE A 79 8.31 17.55 0.60
N GLU A 80 9.54 17.71 1.06
CA GLU A 80 10.37 16.59 1.54
C GLU A 80 9.94 16.10 2.94
N GLU A 81 8.76 16.50 3.41
CA GLU A 81 8.30 16.21 4.75
C GLU A 81 7.02 15.37 4.76
N LEU A 82 6.89 14.55 5.78
CA LEU A 82 5.62 13.87 6.06
C LEU A 82 4.52 14.91 6.31
N ILE A 83 3.39 14.73 5.64
CA ILE A 83 2.18 15.52 5.82
C ILE A 83 1.00 14.62 6.17
N GLU A 84 -0.03 15.18 6.79
CA GLU A 84 -1.27 14.46 7.02
C GLU A 84 -2.10 14.39 5.72
N LEU A 85 -2.60 13.20 5.43
CA LEU A 85 -3.40 12.90 4.26
C LEU A 85 -4.85 12.62 4.67
N LYS A 86 -5.80 13.05 3.85
CA LYS A 86 -7.19 12.62 4.02
C LYS A 86 -7.28 11.12 3.83
N CYS A 87 -7.74 10.45 4.86
CA CYS A 87 -7.99 9.03 4.80
C CYS A 87 -9.35 8.80 4.16
N GLU A 88 -9.38 8.62 2.87
CA GLU A 88 -10.61 8.27 2.20
C GLU A 88 -11.12 6.88 2.57
N ASN A 89 -12.38 6.64 2.24
CA ASN A 89 -13.18 5.48 2.66
C ASN A 89 -12.52 4.09 2.49
N TYR A 90 -11.47 3.99 1.70
CA TYR A 90 -10.89 2.73 1.33
C TYR A 90 -10.10 2.03 2.44
N ILE A 91 -9.65 2.77 3.44
CA ILE A 91 -8.96 2.21 4.61
C ILE A 91 -9.95 1.85 5.74
N THR A 92 -11.22 2.23 5.60
CA THR A 92 -12.22 2.02 6.67
C THR A 92 -12.38 0.54 7.03
N ALA A 93 -12.39 -0.36 6.06
CA ALA A 93 -12.50 -1.80 6.34
C ALA A 93 -11.28 -2.34 7.09
N PHE A 94 -10.07 -1.90 6.72
CA PHE A 94 -8.85 -2.27 7.43
C PHE A 94 -8.83 -1.66 8.85
N LYS A 95 -9.21 -0.39 8.99
CA LYS A 95 -9.35 0.26 10.29
C LYS A 95 -10.29 -0.53 11.20
N GLN A 96 -11.47 -0.89 10.71
CA GLN A 96 -12.46 -1.63 11.48
C GLN A 96 -11.94 -3.03 11.89
N ALA A 97 -11.23 -3.70 11.00
CA ALA A 97 -10.68 -5.02 11.26
C ALA A 97 -9.55 -5.00 12.32
N MET A 98 -8.74 -3.96 12.32
CA MET A 98 -7.48 -3.91 13.06
C MET A 98 -7.50 -2.97 14.27
N ARG A 99 -8.59 -2.23 14.51
CA ARG A 99 -8.68 -1.20 15.55
C ARG A 99 -8.11 -1.67 16.89
N ASP A 100 -8.65 -2.76 17.44
CA ASP A 100 -8.30 -3.24 18.78
C ASP A 100 -6.87 -3.81 18.86
N SER A 101 -6.34 -4.30 17.73
CA SER A 101 -5.01 -4.91 17.67
C SER A 101 -3.89 -3.92 17.39
N CYS A 102 -4.24 -2.70 16.94
CA CYS A 102 -3.29 -1.71 16.45
C CYS A 102 -3.30 -0.41 17.23
N GLU A 103 -4.10 -0.28 18.30
CA GLU A 103 -4.21 0.94 19.06
C GLU A 103 -2.85 1.45 19.56
N GLY A 104 -2.57 2.73 19.32
CA GLY A 104 -1.27 3.36 19.60
C GLY A 104 -0.11 2.85 18.75
N LYS A 105 -0.38 2.16 17.65
CA LYS A 105 0.63 1.57 16.75
C LYS A 105 0.53 2.14 15.34
N ILE A 106 1.57 1.86 14.58
CA ILE A 106 1.74 2.29 13.20
C ILE A 106 1.68 1.07 12.28
N VAL A 107 0.99 1.22 11.16
CA VAL A 107 1.09 0.31 10.02
C VAL A 107 1.73 1.07 8.87
N GLU A 108 2.81 0.54 8.31
CA GLU A 108 3.45 1.09 7.14
C GLU A 108 2.62 0.73 5.89
N ILE A 109 2.32 1.71 5.06
CA ILE A 109 1.65 1.47 3.78
C ILE A 109 2.70 1.55 2.67
N LYS A 110 2.73 0.55 1.84
CA LYS A 110 3.54 0.50 0.63
C LYS A 110 2.63 0.41 -0.58
N ASN A 111 3.01 1.07 -1.64
CA ASN A 111 2.29 1.01 -2.90
C ASN A 111 3.05 0.09 -3.86
N LEU A 112 2.34 -0.67 -4.66
CA LEU A 112 2.95 -1.37 -5.79
C LEU A 112 3.49 -0.33 -6.79
N PHE A 113 2.75 0.77 -6.97
CA PHE A 113 3.12 1.95 -7.73
C PHE A 113 2.98 3.18 -6.85
N ASN A 114 4.02 4.00 -6.75
CA ASN A 114 4.02 5.21 -5.91
C ASN A 114 3.34 6.42 -6.56
N LEU A 115 3.08 6.38 -7.86
CA LEU A 115 2.46 7.48 -8.60
C LEU A 115 1.04 7.75 -8.10
N ILE A 116 0.78 9.01 -7.75
CA ILE A 116 -0.56 9.49 -7.39
C ILE A 116 -1.29 9.92 -8.66
N GLU A 117 -2.14 9.05 -9.17
CA GLU A 117 -2.96 9.34 -10.34
C GLU A 117 -4.41 9.57 -9.93
N GLN A 118 -4.92 10.77 -10.22
CA GLN A 118 -6.29 11.14 -9.89
C GLN A 118 -7.31 10.80 -10.99
N ASN A 119 -6.86 10.65 -12.25
CA ASN A 119 -7.75 10.59 -13.41
C ASN A 119 -7.42 9.48 -14.43
N ILE A 120 -6.46 8.59 -14.18
CA ILE A 120 -6.14 7.52 -15.12
C ILE A 120 -6.95 6.26 -14.80
N ASP A 121 -7.57 5.69 -15.82
CA ASP A 121 -8.14 4.34 -15.71
C ASP A 121 -7.03 3.35 -15.33
N ALA A 122 -7.36 2.44 -14.41
CA ALA A 122 -6.41 1.47 -13.88
C ALA A 122 -5.77 0.58 -14.96
N SER A 123 -6.41 0.36 -16.10
CA SER A 123 -5.85 -0.36 -17.25
C SER A 123 -4.74 0.45 -17.93
N ASN A 124 -4.93 1.75 -18.09
CA ASN A 124 -3.93 2.63 -18.66
C ASN A 124 -2.71 2.78 -17.74
N LEU A 125 -2.94 2.80 -16.43
CA LEU A 125 -1.86 2.83 -15.44
C LEU A 125 -1.00 1.56 -15.51
N LEU A 126 -1.63 0.37 -15.62
CA LEU A 126 -0.90 -0.90 -15.78
C LEU A 126 -0.08 -0.93 -17.07
N SER A 127 -0.62 -0.45 -18.17
CA SER A 127 0.10 -0.38 -19.45
C SER A 127 1.33 0.54 -19.33
N LYS A 128 1.15 1.73 -18.77
CA LYS A 128 2.25 2.67 -18.53
C LYS A 128 3.37 2.03 -17.71
N PHE A 129 3.06 1.44 -16.58
CA PHE A 129 4.08 0.81 -15.73
C PHE A 129 4.74 -0.40 -16.36
N ASN A 130 4.00 -1.22 -17.10
CA ASN A 130 4.59 -2.35 -17.80
C ASN A 130 5.60 -1.89 -18.86
N GLU A 131 5.30 -0.84 -19.60
CA GLU A 131 6.21 -0.20 -20.56
C GLU A 131 7.43 0.43 -19.86
N ASP A 132 7.23 1.11 -18.74
CA ASP A 132 8.28 1.77 -17.97
C ASP A 132 9.26 0.74 -17.38
N ILE A 133 8.77 -0.38 -16.85
CA ILE A 133 9.62 -1.49 -16.39
C ILE A 133 10.40 -2.09 -17.57
N GLU A 134 9.78 -2.26 -18.74
CA GLU A 134 10.46 -2.76 -19.93
C GLU A 134 11.55 -1.82 -20.41
N LYS A 135 11.27 -0.52 -20.49
CA LYS A 135 12.26 0.52 -20.82
C LYS A 135 13.42 0.52 -19.84
N TYR A 136 13.12 0.47 -18.55
CA TYR A 136 14.14 0.41 -17.50
C TYR A 136 15.03 -0.82 -17.62
N ASN A 137 14.46 -1.99 -17.88
CA ASN A 137 15.20 -3.25 -18.02
C ASN A 137 16.03 -3.31 -19.32
N SER A 138 15.60 -2.62 -20.37
CA SER A 138 16.27 -2.58 -21.68
C SER A 138 17.30 -1.45 -21.81
N SER A 139 17.15 -0.37 -21.07
CA SER A 139 18.05 0.77 -21.08
C SER A 139 18.98 0.72 -19.86
N GLN A 140 20.29 0.85 -20.08
CA GLN A 140 21.23 1.18 -19.00
C GLN A 140 21.07 2.66 -18.56
N ASN A 141 19.92 3.24 -18.81
CA ASN A 141 19.67 4.67 -18.63
C ASN A 141 19.31 4.96 -17.17
N THR A 142 20.20 5.67 -16.50
CA THR A 142 20.11 6.08 -15.10
C THR A 142 19.13 7.24 -14.84
N GLU A 143 18.42 7.72 -15.87
CA GLU A 143 17.49 8.84 -15.75
C GLU A 143 16.15 8.46 -15.10
N PHE A 144 15.86 7.17 -15.00
CA PHE A 144 14.63 6.67 -14.41
C PHE A 144 14.87 6.33 -12.94
N ASP A 145 14.30 7.12 -12.04
CA ASP A 145 14.34 6.81 -10.62
C ASP A 145 13.29 5.75 -10.29
N ARG A 146 13.75 4.50 -10.31
CA ARG A 146 12.92 3.33 -10.07
C ARG A 146 12.22 3.37 -8.71
N ASP A 147 12.88 3.93 -7.71
CA ASP A 147 12.37 3.94 -6.34
C ASP A 147 11.18 4.90 -6.17
N LEU A 148 11.04 5.87 -7.08
CA LEU A 148 9.89 6.77 -7.09
C LEU A 148 8.68 6.16 -7.81
N MET A 149 8.90 5.44 -8.90
CA MET A 149 7.83 4.92 -9.74
C MET A 149 7.11 3.71 -9.13
N TYR A 150 7.84 2.85 -8.42
CA TYR A 150 7.30 1.63 -7.83
C TYR A 150 8.19 1.13 -6.68
N LEU A 151 7.61 0.29 -5.84
CA LEU A 151 8.33 -0.32 -4.72
C LEU A 151 9.43 -1.26 -5.24
N ASP A 152 10.66 -1.11 -4.75
CA ASP A 152 11.75 -2.02 -5.08
C ASP A 152 11.49 -3.43 -4.49
N ALA A 153 11.06 -4.34 -5.37
CA ALA A 153 10.71 -5.69 -4.97
C ALA A 153 11.91 -6.51 -4.46
N HIS A 154 13.12 -6.20 -4.91
CA HIS A 154 14.33 -6.94 -4.54
C HIS A 154 14.85 -6.56 -3.16
N ASN A 155 14.69 -5.29 -2.79
CA ASN A 155 15.18 -4.74 -1.54
C ASN A 155 14.07 -4.54 -0.49
N LEU A 156 12.85 -4.96 -0.79
CA LEU A 156 11.77 -4.82 0.17
C LEU A 156 12.04 -5.65 1.42
N ILE A 157 12.18 -4.95 2.53
CA ILE A 157 12.17 -5.52 3.88
C ILE A 157 10.90 -4.99 4.56
N PRO A 158 9.81 -5.76 4.60
CA PRO A 158 8.58 -5.31 5.26
C PRO A 158 8.83 -4.98 6.73
N SER A 159 8.25 -3.89 7.22
CA SER A 159 8.29 -3.54 8.64
C SER A 159 7.30 -4.38 9.45
N GLY A 160 7.58 -4.53 10.77
CA GLY A 160 6.65 -5.18 11.70
C GLY A 160 6.56 -6.70 11.55
N LYS A 161 5.45 -7.28 12.03
CA LYS A 161 5.25 -8.72 12.19
C LYS A 161 4.46 -9.38 11.07
N PHE A 162 3.77 -8.59 10.26
CA PHE A 162 2.93 -9.10 9.17
C PHE A 162 3.10 -8.30 7.88
N VAL A 163 2.74 -8.92 6.78
CA VAL A 163 2.55 -8.27 5.47
C VAL A 163 1.15 -8.60 4.97
N TYR A 164 0.34 -7.58 4.70
CA TYR A 164 -0.99 -7.73 4.14
C TYR A 164 -1.02 -7.23 2.71
N PHE A 165 -1.34 -8.13 1.78
CA PHE A 165 -1.46 -7.81 0.36
C PHE A 165 -2.89 -7.49 0.00
N CYS A 166 -3.14 -6.36 -0.66
CA CYS A 166 -4.46 -5.94 -1.10
C CYS A 166 -4.44 -5.09 -2.38
N TRP A 167 -3.62 -5.46 -3.34
CA TRP A 167 -3.50 -4.73 -4.61
C TRP A 167 -4.55 -5.06 -5.68
N GLY A 168 -5.49 -5.95 -5.39
CA GLY A 168 -6.57 -6.29 -6.30
C GLY A 168 -6.29 -7.48 -7.19
N ASP A 169 -7.07 -7.62 -8.24
CA ASP A 169 -7.06 -8.75 -9.17
C ASP A 169 -6.72 -8.37 -10.62
N LYS A 170 -6.28 -7.13 -10.83
CA LYS A 170 -5.99 -6.59 -12.18
C LYS A 170 -4.62 -6.98 -12.72
N ILE A 171 -3.71 -7.46 -11.86
CA ILE A 171 -2.38 -7.90 -12.29
C ILE A 171 -2.53 -9.23 -13.04
N ASN A 172 -2.18 -9.22 -14.33
CA ASN A 172 -2.37 -10.35 -15.22
C ASN A 172 -1.06 -10.64 -15.97
N GLU A 173 -0.58 -11.86 -15.82
CA GLU A 173 0.67 -12.31 -16.45
C GLU A 173 0.68 -12.20 -17.98
N LYS A 174 -0.47 -12.44 -18.63
CA LYS A 174 -0.58 -12.39 -20.10
C LYS A 174 -0.55 -10.98 -20.67
N GLU A 175 -1.18 -10.04 -19.97
CA GLU A 175 -1.30 -8.65 -20.41
C GLU A 175 -0.13 -7.80 -19.91
N PHE A 176 0.33 -8.06 -18.67
CA PHE A 176 1.33 -7.24 -17.98
C PHE A 176 2.42 -8.10 -17.35
N PRO A 177 3.23 -8.83 -18.15
CA PRO A 177 4.19 -9.82 -17.65
C PRO A 177 5.27 -9.21 -16.74
N ASN A 178 5.72 -7.98 -17.02
CA ASN A 178 6.75 -7.33 -16.21
C ASN A 178 6.23 -6.97 -14.82
N ILE A 179 5.01 -6.43 -14.76
CA ILE A 179 4.34 -6.12 -13.48
C ILE A 179 4.06 -7.40 -12.70
N PHE A 180 3.59 -8.45 -13.37
CA PHE A 180 3.33 -9.73 -12.72
C PHE A 180 4.60 -10.30 -12.09
N ASN A 181 5.71 -10.32 -12.82
CA ASN A 181 7.00 -10.80 -12.30
C ASN A 181 7.51 -9.93 -11.14
N TYR A 182 7.32 -8.63 -11.21
CA TYR A 182 7.64 -7.70 -10.13
C TYR A 182 6.81 -8.01 -8.87
N ALA A 183 5.50 -8.08 -8.99
CA ALA A 183 4.60 -8.39 -7.87
C ALA A 183 4.87 -9.79 -7.29
N LYS A 184 5.22 -10.77 -8.14
CA LYS A 184 5.62 -12.11 -7.71
C LYS A 184 6.88 -12.09 -6.87
N THR A 185 7.91 -11.37 -7.32
CA THR A 185 9.16 -11.19 -6.58
C THR A 185 8.90 -10.55 -5.21
N LEU A 186 8.06 -9.54 -5.17
CA LEU A 186 7.66 -8.85 -3.94
C LEU A 186 6.95 -9.79 -2.96
N TYR A 187 6.01 -10.60 -3.46
CA TYR A 187 5.32 -11.61 -2.66
C TYR A 187 6.30 -12.66 -2.11
N GLU A 188 7.12 -13.25 -2.96
CA GLU A 188 8.09 -14.28 -2.57
C GLU A 188 9.10 -13.78 -1.54
N ASN A 189 9.62 -12.56 -1.71
CA ASN A 189 10.54 -11.95 -0.75
C ASN A 189 9.86 -11.69 0.60
N SER A 190 8.59 -11.29 0.57
CA SER A 190 7.81 -11.12 1.80
C SER A 190 7.60 -12.45 2.53
N VAL A 191 7.31 -13.53 1.81
CA VAL A 191 7.22 -14.90 2.38
C VAL A 191 8.56 -15.32 2.98
N LYS A 192 9.67 -15.15 2.24
CA LYS A 192 11.04 -15.48 2.71
C LYS A 192 11.46 -14.68 3.95
N SER A 193 10.87 -13.51 4.17
CA SER A 193 11.16 -12.68 5.36
C SER A 193 10.70 -13.30 6.69
N GLY A 194 9.97 -14.42 6.65
CA GLY A 194 9.43 -15.11 7.82
C GLY A 194 8.31 -14.39 8.55
N LYS A 195 7.72 -13.38 7.91
CA LYS A 195 6.59 -12.63 8.47
C LYS A 195 5.27 -13.33 8.19
N LYS A 196 4.26 -13.02 9.00
CA LYS A 196 2.91 -13.48 8.75
C LYS A 196 2.37 -12.84 7.47
N ILE A 197 2.01 -13.65 6.49
CA ILE A 197 1.39 -13.19 5.24
C ILE A 197 -0.12 -13.27 5.38
N ALA A 198 -0.80 -12.19 5.01
CA ALA A 198 -2.24 -12.11 5.02
C ALA A 198 -2.76 -11.50 3.71
N PHE A 199 -3.89 -11.97 3.24
CA PHE A 199 -4.64 -11.42 2.12
C PHE A 199 -6.07 -11.93 2.11
N VAL A 200 -6.93 -11.26 1.38
CA VAL A 200 -8.31 -11.69 1.13
C VAL A 200 -8.46 -12.07 -0.33
N TYR A 201 -9.20 -13.09 -0.63
CA TYR A 201 -9.45 -13.57 -1.99
C TYR A 201 -10.94 -13.81 -2.24
N LYS A 202 -11.33 -13.89 -3.51
CA LYS A 202 -12.73 -14.08 -3.89
C LYS A 202 -13.19 -15.51 -3.56
N LYS A 203 -14.43 -15.66 -3.12
CA LYS A 203 -15.03 -16.94 -2.70
C LYS A 203 -14.99 -18.03 -3.77
N GLU A 204 -15.11 -17.65 -5.03
CA GLU A 204 -15.09 -18.56 -6.18
C GLU A 204 -13.69 -19.09 -6.54
N LYS A 205 -12.64 -18.66 -5.83
CA LYS A 205 -11.25 -19.07 -6.04
C LYS A 205 -10.70 -19.84 -4.87
N THR A 206 -9.71 -20.69 -5.14
CA THR A 206 -8.90 -21.31 -4.09
C THR A 206 -7.76 -20.40 -3.63
N ILE A 207 -7.15 -20.73 -2.51
CA ILE A 207 -5.94 -20.06 -2.00
C ILE A 207 -4.80 -20.19 -3.02
N GLU A 208 -4.60 -21.40 -3.52
CA GLU A 208 -3.56 -21.74 -4.48
C GLU A 208 -3.71 -20.96 -5.78
N GLU A 209 -4.93 -20.86 -6.30
CA GLU A 209 -5.24 -20.04 -7.47
C GLU A 209 -4.97 -18.56 -7.20
N SER A 210 -5.38 -18.06 -6.04
CA SER A 210 -5.18 -16.66 -5.67
C SER A 210 -3.70 -16.31 -5.56
N ILE A 211 -2.89 -17.19 -4.99
CA ILE A 211 -1.43 -17.04 -4.92
C ILE A 211 -0.81 -17.17 -6.31
N LYS A 212 -1.20 -18.19 -7.07
CA LYS A 212 -0.67 -18.44 -8.42
C LYS A 212 -0.86 -17.23 -9.35
N TYR A 213 -2.01 -16.58 -9.26
CA TYR A 213 -2.36 -15.45 -10.11
C TYR A 213 -2.20 -14.10 -9.40
N LEU A 214 -1.66 -14.07 -8.17
CA LEU A 214 -1.44 -12.87 -7.36
C LEU A 214 -2.69 -11.99 -7.21
N GLN A 215 -3.85 -12.62 -7.09
CA GLN A 215 -5.15 -11.95 -7.03
C GLN A 215 -5.57 -11.77 -5.57
N PHE A 216 -5.11 -10.70 -4.98
CA PHE A 216 -5.36 -10.34 -3.59
C PHE A 216 -6.40 -9.21 -3.53
N SER A 217 -7.62 -9.57 -3.18
CA SER A 217 -8.75 -8.65 -3.22
C SER A 217 -8.48 -7.36 -2.48
N ASN A 218 -8.75 -6.25 -3.15
CA ASN A 218 -8.72 -4.95 -2.51
C ASN A 218 -10.06 -4.75 -1.78
N PRO A 219 -10.11 -4.79 -0.44
CA PRO A 219 -11.32 -4.60 0.33
C PRO A 219 -11.91 -3.20 0.17
N MET A 220 -11.16 -2.32 -0.44
CA MET A 220 -11.48 -0.93 -0.61
C MET A 220 -12.47 -0.66 -1.76
N GLN A 221 -12.58 -1.57 -2.72
CA GLN A 221 -13.40 -1.35 -3.91
C GLN A 221 -14.88 -1.69 -3.70
N ASN A 222 -15.25 -2.39 -2.64
CA ASN A 222 -16.64 -2.85 -2.44
C ASN A 222 -17.28 -2.30 -1.16
N TYR A 223 -17.85 -1.11 -1.26
CA TYR A 223 -18.54 -0.43 -0.15
C TYR A 223 -19.76 -1.16 0.42
N LYS A 224 -20.39 -2.03 -0.36
CA LYS A 224 -21.66 -2.67 0.04
C LYS A 224 -21.46 -3.74 1.10
N ASN A 225 -20.24 -4.31 1.23
CA ASN A 225 -19.94 -5.45 2.11
C ASN A 225 -18.83 -5.16 3.15
N ARG A 226 -18.74 -3.93 3.68
CA ARG A 226 -17.67 -3.52 4.61
C ARG A 226 -17.49 -4.45 5.81
N ASN A 227 -18.59 -4.87 6.43
CA ASN A 227 -18.53 -5.74 7.62
C ASN A 227 -17.98 -7.13 7.28
N SER A 228 -18.40 -7.71 6.15
CA SER A 228 -17.91 -9.00 5.68
C SER A 228 -16.43 -8.94 5.34
N ILE A 229 -15.98 -7.85 4.72
CA ILE A 229 -14.58 -7.61 4.39
C ILE A 229 -13.74 -7.41 5.65
N ALA A 230 -14.20 -6.59 6.60
CA ALA A 230 -13.52 -6.40 7.87
C ALA A 230 -13.36 -7.72 8.64
N PHE A 231 -14.40 -8.54 8.65
CA PHE A 231 -14.36 -9.88 9.24
C PHE A 231 -13.36 -10.80 8.52
N ALA A 232 -13.36 -10.80 7.19
CA ALA A 232 -12.42 -11.59 6.39
C ALA A 232 -10.97 -11.17 6.62
N ILE A 233 -10.70 -9.86 6.70
CA ILE A 233 -9.38 -9.32 7.05
C ILE A 233 -8.96 -9.80 8.44
N LYS A 234 -9.81 -9.60 9.45
CA LYS A 234 -9.52 -10.04 10.83
C LYS A 234 -9.21 -11.53 10.87
N ARG A 235 -10.03 -12.36 10.24
CA ARG A 235 -9.81 -13.80 10.16
C ARG A 235 -8.48 -14.16 9.50
N SER A 236 -8.06 -13.45 8.45
CA SER A 236 -6.77 -13.70 7.80
C SER A 236 -5.57 -13.47 8.73
N PHE A 237 -5.72 -12.58 9.73
CA PHE A 237 -4.70 -12.35 10.75
C PHE A 237 -4.75 -13.34 11.90
N ASP A 238 -5.90 -13.91 12.23
CA ASP A 238 -6.08 -14.81 13.38
C ASP A 238 -5.60 -16.23 13.08
N THR A 239 -5.49 -16.64 11.82
CA THR A 239 -5.11 -17.99 11.40
C THR A 239 -3.59 -18.17 11.34
N PHE A 240 -3.07 -19.28 11.87
CA PHE A 240 -1.65 -19.65 11.77
C PHE A 240 -1.49 -21.12 11.34
N PRO A 241 -0.72 -21.45 10.27
CA PRO A 241 -0.17 -20.50 9.30
C PRO A 241 -1.27 -19.63 8.74
N PRO A 242 -0.98 -18.38 8.34
CA PRO A 242 -2.02 -17.47 7.93
C PRO A 242 -2.73 -18.02 6.71
N LEU A 243 -3.91 -18.56 6.95
CA LEU A 243 -4.81 -18.88 5.86
C LEU A 243 -5.50 -17.58 5.47
N PRO A 244 -5.43 -17.19 4.21
CA PRO A 244 -6.17 -16.03 3.74
C PRO A 244 -7.67 -16.28 3.93
N ALA A 245 -8.39 -15.25 4.35
CA ALA A 245 -9.83 -15.29 4.44
C ALA A 245 -10.46 -14.88 3.12
N PHE A 246 -11.59 -15.48 2.79
CA PHE A 246 -12.42 -15.07 1.66
C PHE A 246 -13.59 -14.23 2.16
N TYR A 247 -14.17 -13.43 1.25
CA TYR A 247 -15.42 -12.70 1.50
C TYR A 247 -16.47 -13.04 0.45
N GLU A 248 -17.72 -12.95 0.84
CA GLU A 248 -18.87 -13.16 -0.03
C GLU A 248 -19.23 -11.92 -0.83
#